data_58842a562c2d1de8c441381776b181dc
#
_entry.id   58842a562c2d1de8c441381776b181dc
#
_cell.length_a   1.000
_cell.length_b   1.000
_cell.length_c   1.000
_cell.angle_alpha   90.00
_cell.angle_beta   90.00
_cell.angle_gamma   90.00
#
_symmetry.space_group_name_H-M   'P 1'
#
loop_
_entity.id
_entity.type
_entity.pdbx_description
1 polymer ?
#
loop_
_entity_poly.entity_id
_entity_poly.type
_entity_poly.pdbx_seq_one_letter_code
_entity_poly.pdbx_strand_id
1 'polypeptide(L)'
;MVQYINTPKRKEGFMNENKNYISIDDRFAIEALLTSLRSKDPNCQVGAVLVSKDNRILSTGYNGTPNGISDKDFPWQKEGSFLDTKYAYVVHAEKNAIFGFTGDRTLLKGSKLYTTLFPCNECMKTIIQVGITEIIYLDNHNFHKDIYEASRRLVAIHNQDSRYPKITLRPYQISLEAQMLMARSLFKNRTLIALEPEEETLKRCLVKEKN
;
A
#
# COMPACT_ATOMS: atom_id res chain seq x y z
N MET A 1 21.95 4.78 11.22
CA MET A 1 20.76 5.14 12.00
C MET A 1 19.77 5.73 11.02
N VAL A 2 18.70 5.00 10.69
CA VAL A 2 17.63 5.52 9.81
C VAL A 2 16.87 6.53 10.66
N GLN A 3 16.92 7.81 10.31
CA GLN A 3 16.07 8.81 10.92
C GLN A 3 14.63 8.52 10.48
N TYR A 4 13.83 7.98 11.40
CA TYR A 4 12.38 8.03 11.26
C TYR A 4 12.00 9.50 11.32
N ILE A 5 11.49 10.03 10.22
CA ILE A 5 10.86 11.35 10.25
C ILE A 5 9.58 11.14 11.06
N ASN A 6 9.64 11.51 12.36
CA ASN A 6 8.43 11.66 13.16
C ASN A 6 7.50 12.53 12.34
N THR A 7 6.35 11.99 11.97
CA THR A 7 5.29 12.80 11.39
C THR A 7 5.04 13.97 12.34
N PRO A 8 5.20 15.21 11.90
CA PRO A 8 4.86 16.34 12.76
C PRO A 8 3.42 16.15 13.21
N LYS A 9 3.17 16.14 14.54
CA LYS A 9 1.82 16.26 15.06
C LYS A 9 1.16 17.40 14.30
N ARG A 10 0.18 17.10 13.45
CA ARG A 10 -0.63 18.11 12.78
C ARG A 10 -1.09 19.04 13.88
N LYS A 11 -0.67 20.31 13.85
CA LYS A 11 -1.33 21.36 14.62
C LYS A 11 -2.81 21.21 14.32
N GLU A 12 -3.63 21.07 15.36
CA GLU A 12 -5.08 21.19 15.27
C GLU A 12 -5.37 22.59 14.70
N GLY A 13 -5.32 22.70 13.39
CA GLY A 13 -5.63 23.90 12.64
C GLY A 13 -7.07 23.77 12.20
N PHE A 14 -7.88 24.70 12.64
CA PHE A 14 -9.20 25.08 12.18
C PHE A 14 -9.77 24.18 11.09
N MET A 15 -10.83 23.46 11.43
CA MET A 15 -11.66 22.72 10.46
C MET A 15 -12.04 23.69 9.35
N ASN A 16 -11.46 23.51 8.19
CA ASN A 16 -11.80 24.28 7.01
C ASN A 16 -13.14 23.74 6.52
N GLU A 17 -14.24 24.44 6.84
CA GLU A 17 -15.63 23.99 6.78
C GLU A 17 -16.14 23.56 5.37
N ASN A 18 -15.28 23.51 4.34
CA ASN A 18 -15.70 23.24 2.97
C ASN A 18 -14.79 22.31 2.16
N LYS A 19 -14.08 21.36 2.76
CA LYS A 19 -13.34 20.35 1.98
C LYS A 19 -14.23 19.17 1.63
N ASN A 20 -14.92 19.25 0.50
CA ASN A 20 -15.63 18.11 -0.10
C ASN A 20 -14.70 17.22 -0.97
N TYR A 21 -13.42 17.13 -0.64
CA TYR A 21 -12.46 16.31 -1.37
C TYR A 21 -11.38 15.75 -0.45
N ILE A 22 -10.89 14.56 -0.78
CA ILE A 22 -9.83 13.87 -0.06
C ILE A 22 -8.44 14.41 -0.43
N SER A 23 -7.46 14.23 0.45
CA SER A 23 -6.06 14.55 0.12
C SER A 23 -5.53 13.65 -0.99
N ILE A 24 -4.45 14.08 -1.63
CA ILE A 24 -3.82 13.28 -2.69
C ILE A 24 -3.23 11.97 -2.12
N ASP A 25 -2.71 12.00 -0.90
CA ASP A 25 -2.21 10.80 -0.22
C ASP A 25 -3.35 9.86 0.17
N ASP A 26 -4.47 10.38 0.70
CA ASP A 26 -5.65 9.56 1.00
C ASP A 26 -6.17 8.87 -0.27
N ARG A 27 -6.21 9.60 -1.40
CA ARG A 27 -6.64 9.04 -2.68
C ARG A 27 -5.82 7.81 -3.06
N PHE A 28 -4.49 7.91 -3.05
CA PHE A 28 -3.63 6.80 -3.48
C PHE A 28 -3.58 5.67 -2.46
N ALA A 29 -3.69 5.99 -1.17
CA ALA A 29 -3.78 4.99 -0.12
C ALA A 29 -5.10 4.19 -0.21
N ILE A 30 -6.23 4.86 -0.47
CA ILE A 30 -7.53 4.22 -0.73
C ILE A 30 -7.46 3.37 -2.00
N GLU A 31 -6.83 3.86 -3.07
CA GLU A 31 -6.65 3.08 -4.31
C GLU A 31 -5.86 1.79 -4.05
N ALA A 32 -4.81 1.85 -3.22
CA ALA A 32 -4.07 0.65 -2.82
C ALA A 32 -4.95 -0.34 -2.05
N LEU A 33 -5.82 0.13 -1.14
CA LEU A 33 -6.79 -0.70 -0.45
C LEU A 33 -7.81 -1.33 -1.42
N LEU A 34 -8.38 -0.54 -2.32
CA LEU A 34 -9.32 -1.07 -3.32
C LEU A 34 -8.65 -2.12 -4.22
N THR A 35 -7.41 -1.86 -4.61
CA THR A 35 -6.61 -2.80 -5.40
C THR A 35 -6.37 -4.11 -4.63
N SER A 36 -6.12 -4.05 -3.32
CA SER A 36 -5.90 -5.25 -2.50
C SER A 36 -7.09 -6.21 -2.48
N LEU A 37 -8.32 -5.69 -2.60
CA LEU A 37 -9.54 -6.49 -2.63
C LEU A 37 -9.65 -7.41 -3.87
N ARG A 38 -8.79 -7.22 -4.87
CA ARG A 38 -8.66 -8.13 -6.01
C ARG A 38 -7.82 -9.36 -5.71
N SER A 39 -7.02 -9.32 -4.65
CA SER A 39 -6.23 -10.48 -4.24
C SER A 39 -7.14 -11.62 -3.79
N LYS A 40 -6.80 -12.83 -4.22
CA LYS A 40 -7.48 -14.07 -3.82
C LYS A 40 -6.77 -14.76 -2.65
N ASP A 41 -5.72 -14.16 -2.11
CA ASP A 41 -5.01 -14.66 -0.94
C ASP A 41 -5.95 -14.66 0.28
N PRO A 42 -6.31 -15.83 0.84
CA PRO A 42 -7.25 -15.89 1.96
C PRO A 42 -6.65 -15.42 3.28
N ASN A 43 -5.34 -15.20 3.30
CA ASN A 43 -4.62 -14.86 4.53
C ASN A 43 -4.20 -13.39 4.61
N CYS A 44 -3.83 -12.79 3.48
CA CYS A 44 -3.32 -11.43 3.46
C CYS A 44 -3.45 -10.83 2.06
N GLN A 45 -4.44 -9.98 1.87
CA GLN A 45 -4.65 -9.24 0.64
C GLN A 45 -3.82 -7.96 0.66
N VAL A 46 -2.89 -7.84 -0.27
CA VAL A 46 -2.00 -6.68 -0.40
C VAL A 46 -2.26 -6.00 -1.74
N GLY A 47 -2.31 -4.67 -1.72
CA GLY A 47 -2.42 -3.83 -2.90
C GLY A 47 -1.32 -2.79 -2.96
N ALA A 48 -0.91 -2.45 -4.17
CA ALA A 48 0.10 -1.43 -4.43
C ALA A 48 -0.31 -0.55 -5.60
N VAL A 49 0.03 0.74 -5.51
CA VAL A 49 -0.21 1.75 -6.55
C VAL A 49 1.09 2.47 -6.84
N LEU A 50 1.51 2.41 -8.08
CA LEU A 50 2.68 3.13 -8.58
C LEU A 50 2.24 4.48 -9.11
N VAL A 51 2.86 5.56 -8.62
CA VAL A 51 2.46 6.95 -8.90
C VAL A 51 3.66 7.75 -9.41
N SER A 52 3.50 8.47 -10.51
CA SER A 52 4.53 9.35 -11.05
C SER A 52 4.82 10.54 -10.13
N LYS A 53 5.93 11.25 -10.40
CA LYS A 53 6.25 12.52 -9.73
C LYS A 53 5.11 13.55 -9.80
N ASP A 54 4.35 13.52 -10.89
CA ASP A 54 3.25 14.45 -11.16
C ASP A 54 1.90 13.94 -10.62
N ASN A 55 1.93 12.98 -9.69
CA ASN A 55 0.75 12.42 -9.05
C ASN A 55 -0.24 11.75 -10.05
N ARG A 56 0.28 11.06 -11.06
CA ARG A 56 -0.50 10.22 -11.98
C ARG A 56 -0.29 8.75 -11.62
N ILE A 57 -1.37 7.98 -11.54
CA ILE A 57 -1.27 6.53 -11.41
C ILE A 57 -0.63 5.97 -12.68
N LEU A 58 0.48 5.27 -12.51
CA LEU A 58 1.19 4.59 -13.59
C LEU A 58 0.68 3.16 -13.76
N SER A 59 0.49 2.46 -12.63
CA SER A 59 -0.04 1.10 -12.59
C SER A 59 -0.51 0.75 -11.18
N THR A 60 -1.24 -0.35 -11.08
CA THR A 60 -1.65 -0.96 -9.81
C THR A 60 -1.27 -2.45 -9.81
N GLY A 61 -1.14 -3.03 -8.62
CA GLY A 61 -0.85 -4.45 -8.47
C GLY A 61 -1.41 -4.97 -7.15
N TYR A 62 -1.82 -6.22 -7.15
CA TYR A 62 -2.21 -6.96 -5.95
C TYR A 62 -1.46 -8.29 -5.90
N ASN A 63 -1.30 -8.86 -4.72
CA ASN A 63 -0.62 -10.14 -4.59
C ASN A 63 -1.48 -11.29 -5.10
N GLY A 64 -0.85 -12.25 -5.79
CA GLY A 64 -1.58 -13.37 -6.38
C GLY A 64 -0.68 -14.38 -7.06
N THR A 65 -1.28 -15.35 -7.73
CA THR A 65 -0.59 -16.34 -8.53
C THR A 65 0.07 -15.71 -9.75
N PRO A 66 1.18 -16.24 -10.25
CA PRO A 66 1.72 -15.86 -11.55
C PRO A 66 0.69 -16.06 -12.67
N ASN A 67 0.79 -15.24 -13.71
CA ASN A 67 -0.08 -15.38 -14.89
C ASN A 67 -0.01 -16.79 -15.47
N GLY A 68 -1.17 -17.37 -15.77
CA GLY A 68 -1.28 -18.72 -16.32
C GLY A 68 -1.33 -19.84 -15.28
N ILE A 69 -1.19 -19.54 -13.99
CA ILE A 69 -1.34 -20.52 -12.90
C ILE A 69 -2.72 -20.35 -12.27
N SER A 70 -3.45 -21.46 -12.16
CA SER A 70 -4.77 -21.48 -11.53
C SER A 70 -4.68 -21.27 -10.03
N ASP A 71 -5.51 -20.40 -9.48
CA ASP A 71 -5.61 -20.18 -8.03
C ASP A 71 -6.11 -21.44 -7.27
N LYS A 72 -6.75 -22.38 -7.95
CA LYS A 72 -7.27 -23.63 -7.36
C LYS A 72 -6.14 -24.61 -7.05
N ASP A 73 -5.07 -24.57 -7.84
CA ASP A 73 -3.92 -25.47 -7.72
C ASP A 73 -2.79 -24.85 -6.91
N PHE A 74 -3.03 -23.68 -6.31
CA PHE A 74 -2.04 -22.90 -5.61
C PHE A 74 -2.06 -23.18 -4.11
N PRO A 75 -0.89 -23.45 -3.47
CA PRO A 75 -0.83 -23.65 -2.02
C PRO A 75 -0.93 -22.32 -1.30
N TRP A 76 -2.10 -22.06 -0.70
CA TRP A 76 -2.35 -20.81 0.03
C TRP A 76 -1.95 -20.83 1.50
N GLN A 77 -1.54 -21.99 2.04
CA GLN A 77 -1.14 -22.13 3.43
C GLN A 77 0.12 -21.33 3.75
N LYS A 78 0.24 -20.93 5.03
CA LYS A 78 1.41 -20.21 5.58
C LYS A 78 2.38 -21.14 6.29
N GLU A 79 1.92 -22.32 6.71
CA GLU A 79 2.68 -23.29 7.48
C GLU A 79 2.96 -24.53 6.66
N GLY A 80 4.14 -25.12 6.86
CA GLY A 80 4.60 -26.27 6.12
C GLY A 80 6.01 -26.10 5.56
N SER A 81 6.44 -26.99 4.66
CA SER A 81 7.68 -26.81 3.93
C SER A 81 7.58 -25.61 2.98
N PHE A 82 8.72 -25.05 2.57
CA PHE A 82 8.73 -23.90 1.65
C PHE A 82 7.92 -24.17 0.38
N LEU A 83 8.02 -25.38 -0.18
CA LEU A 83 7.32 -25.77 -1.40
C LEU A 83 5.82 -25.98 -1.22
N ASP A 84 5.37 -26.22 0.01
CA ASP A 84 3.96 -26.43 0.34
C ASP A 84 3.25 -25.14 0.73
N THR A 85 3.97 -24.02 0.77
CA THR A 85 3.43 -22.73 1.19
C THR A 85 3.34 -21.75 0.04
N LYS A 86 2.46 -20.75 0.17
CA LYS A 86 2.32 -19.66 -0.80
C LYS A 86 3.61 -18.87 -1.03
N TYR A 87 4.55 -18.89 -0.08
CA TYR A 87 5.76 -18.06 -0.13
C TYR A 87 6.71 -18.41 -1.25
N ALA A 88 6.66 -19.66 -1.75
CA ALA A 88 7.46 -20.09 -2.88
C ALA A 88 6.94 -19.55 -4.23
N TYR A 89 5.67 -19.16 -4.31
CA TYR A 89 4.99 -18.97 -5.60
C TYR A 89 4.31 -17.60 -5.75
N VAL A 90 3.86 -16.99 -4.66
CA VAL A 90 3.08 -15.73 -4.75
C VAL A 90 3.90 -14.59 -5.32
N VAL A 91 3.35 -13.89 -6.29
CA VAL A 91 3.89 -12.60 -6.75
C VAL A 91 3.29 -11.50 -5.88
N HIS A 92 4.16 -10.70 -5.27
CA HIS A 92 3.75 -9.63 -4.38
C HIS A 92 3.16 -8.44 -5.14
N ALA A 93 2.30 -7.68 -4.48
CA ALA A 93 1.57 -6.55 -5.05
C ALA A 93 2.50 -5.51 -5.68
N GLU A 94 3.61 -5.18 -5.00
CA GLU A 94 4.59 -4.20 -5.46
C GLU A 94 5.26 -4.64 -6.77
N LYS A 95 5.62 -5.94 -6.85
CA LYS A 95 6.17 -6.50 -8.09
C LYS A 95 5.15 -6.48 -9.21
N ASN A 96 3.88 -6.86 -8.93
CA ASN A 96 2.81 -6.80 -9.92
C ASN A 96 2.53 -5.38 -10.41
N ALA A 97 2.59 -4.38 -9.52
CA ALA A 97 2.48 -2.98 -9.92
C ALA A 97 3.64 -2.55 -10.84
N ILE A 98 4.88 -2.93 -10.52
CA ILE A 98 6.06 -2.57 -11.31
C ILE A 98 6.08 -3.30 -12.66
N PHE A 99 5.77 -4.59 -12.68
CA PHE A 99 5.77 -5.40 -13.92
C PHE A 99 4.55 -5.09 -14.82
N GLY A 100 3.43 -4.71 -14.22
CA GLY A 100 2.23 -4.28 -14.93
C GLY A 100 2.36 -2.92 -15.61
N PHE A 101 3.40 -2.15 -15.32
CA PHE A 101 3.65 -0.88 -15.99
C PHE A 101 4.26 -1.10 -17.38
N THR A 102 3.52 -0.74 -18.41
CA THR A 102 3.90 -0.93 -19.83
C THR A 102 4.37 0.36 -20.52
N GLY A 103 4.42 1.48 -19.78
CA GLY A 103 4.86 2.77 -20.30
C GLY A 103 6.38 2.94 -20.32
N ASP A 104 6.80 4.17 -20.56
CA ASP A 104 8.22 4.54 -20.54
C ASP A 104 8.81 4.33 -19.12
N ARG A 105 9.77 3.45 -19.02
CA ARG A 105 10.42 3.09 -17.75
C ARG A 105 11.16 4.24 -17.07
N THR A 106 11.45 5.30 -17.78
CA THR A 106 12.04 6.53 -17.19
C THR A 106 11.10 7.19 -16.20
N LEU A 107 9.77 6.99 -16.34
CA LEU A 107 8.74 7.47 -15.42
C LEU A 107 8.78 6.78 -14.05
N LEU A 108 9.44 5.61 -13.95
CA LEU A 108 9.63 4.92 -12.66
C LEU A 108 10.65 5.63 -11.78
N LYS A 109 11.62 6.32 -12.38
CA LYS A 109 12.66 7.04 -11.65
C LYS A 109 12.07 8.24 -10.90
N GLY A 110 12.20 8.19 -9.58
CA GLY A 110 11.66 9.22 -8.70
C GLY A 110 10.14 9.14 -8.51
N SER A 111 9.50 8.06 -8.96
CA SER A 111 8.09 7.77 -8.66
C SER A 111 7.88 7.40 -7.20
N LYS A 112 6.60 7.29 -6.81
CA LYS A 112 6.14 6.91 -5.49
C LYS A 112 5.43 5.56 -5.55
N LEU A 113 5.55 4.77 -4.50
CA LEU A 113 4.80 3.54 -4.32
C LEU A 113 3.94 3.63 -3.06
N TYR A 114 2.62 3.55 -3.23
CA TYR A 114 1.68 3.35 -2.12
C TYR A 114 1.38 1.87 -2.01
N THR A 115 1.49 1.31 -0.82
CA THR A 115 1.23 -0.12 -0.57
C THR A 115 0.50 -0.32 0.75
N THR A 116 -0.37 -1.30 0.82
CA THR A 116 -1.11 -1.60 2.05
C THR A 116 -0.23 -2.22 3.12
N LEU A 117 0.86 -2.91 2.74
CA LEU A 117 1.81 -3.53 3.67
C LEU A 117 3.24 -3.09 3.34
N PHE A 118 4.07 -2.88 4.35
CA PHE A 118 5.48 -2.54 4.16
C PHE A 118 6.21 -3.59 3.32
N PRO A 119 6.99 -3.19 2.28
CA PRO A 119 7.61 -4.12 1.34
C PRO A 119 8.66 -5.02 1.99
N CYS A 120 8.64 -6.32 1.66
CA CYS A 120 9.71 -7.24 2.04
C CYS A 120 11.01 -6.95 1.28
N ASN A 121 12.11 -7.61 1.66
CA ASN A 121 13.43 -7.42 1.06
C ASN A 121 13.44 -7.69 -0.45
N GLU A 122 12.70 -8.69 -0.94
CA GLU A 122 12.63 -9.00 -2.37
C GLU A 122 11.91 -7.90 -3.18
N CYS A 123 10.84 -7.33 -2.64
CA CYS A 123 10.17 -6.18 -3.24
C CYS A 123 11.04 -4.94 -3.17
N MET A 124 11.72 -4.72 -2.03
CA MET A 124 12.59 -3.55 -1.85
C MET A 124 13.77 -3.54 -2.84
N LYS A 125 14.38 -4.69 -3.14
CA LYS A 125 15.40 -4.79 -4.19
C LYS A 125 14.87 -4.33 -5.54
N THR A 126 13.66 -4.75 -5.91
CA THR A 126 13.02 -4.36 -7.17
C THR A 126 12.71 -2.85 -7.18
N ILE A 127 12.18 -2.31 -6.07
CA ILE A 127 11.86 -0.89 -5.88
C ILE A 127 13.10 -0.01 -6.08
N ILE A 128 14.20 -0.38 -5.44
CA ILE A 128 15.49 0.32 -5.57
C ILE A 128 15.97 0.27 -7.03
N GLN A 129 15.93 -0.93 -7.62
CA GLN A 129 16.46 -1.16 -8.98
C GLN A 129 15.75 -0.35 -10.06
N VAL A 130 14.45 -0.10 -9.91
CA VAL A 130 13.68 0.72 -10.86
C VAL A 130 13.72 2.22 -10.55
N GLY A 131 14.27 2.61 -9.39
CA GLY A 131 14.49 4.01 -9.02
C GLY A 131 13.30 4.71 -8.37
N ILE A 132 12.38 3.97 -7.73
CA ILE A 132 11.32 4.53 -6.89
C ILE A 132 11.98 5.20 -5.67
N THR A 133 11.54 6.41 -5.32
CA THR A 133 12.17 7.22 -4.27
C THR A 133 11.31 7.47 -3.05
N GLU A 134 10.02 7.19 -3.10
CA GLU A 134 9.14 7.32 -1.93
C GLU A 134 8.26 6.08 -1.79
N ILE A 135 8.26 5.48 -0.62
CA ILE A 135 7.44 4.31 -0.29
C ILE A 135 6.52 4.72 0.85
N ILE A 136 5.21 4.72 0.56
CA ILE A 136 4.15 5.05 1.49
C ILE A 136 3.40 3.76 1.81
N TYR A 137 3.33 3.39 3.09
CA TYR A 137 2.73 2.12 3.51
C TYR A 137 1.73 2.33 4.65
N LEU A 138 0.67 1.51 4.66
CA LEU A 138 -0.41 1.63 5.63
C LEU A 138 -0.16 0.77 6.87
N ASP A 139 0.49 -0.39 6.70
CA ASP A 139 0.70 -1.36 7.76
C ASP A 139 2.15 -1.85 7.81
N ASN A 140 2.64 -2.08 9.02
CA ASN A 140 3.99 -2.56 9.30
C ASN A 140 4.05 -3.62 10.41
N HIS A 141 2.95 -4.32 10.68
CA HIS A 141 2.85 -5.29 11.77
C HIS A 141 3.93 -6.39 11.74
N ASN A 142 4.54 -6.62 10.58
CA ASN A 142 5.60 -7.61 10.39
C ASN A 142 7.03 -7.04 10.54
N PHE A 143 7.22 -5.79 10.98
CA PHE A 143 8.53 -5.11 11.06
C PHE A 143 9.60 -5.87 11.86
N HIS A 144 9.18 -6.71 12.81
CA HIS A 144 10.05 -7.52 13.64
C HIS A 144 10.72 -8.70 12.92
N LYS A 145 10.26 -9.07 11.72
CA LYS A 145 10.81 -10.19 10.96
C LYS A 145 12.07 -9.78 10.16
N ASP A 146 13.02 -10.68 10.05
CA ASP A 146 14.32 -10.46 9.38
C ASP A 146 14.20 -9.93 7.95
N ILE A 147 13.21 -10.43 7.19
CA ILE A 147 12.97 -9.98 5.81
C ILE A 147 12.62 -8.49 5.71
N TYR A 148 11.96 -7.94 6.71
CA TYR A 148 11.63 -6.50 6.77
C TYR A 148 12.77 -5.69 7.36
N GLU A 149 13.56 -6.26 8.27
CA GLU A 149 14.81 -5.64 8.71
C GLU A 149 15.81 -5.55 7.54
N ALA A 150 15.96 -6.61 6.76
CA ALA A 150 16.77 -6.59 5.54
C ALA A 150 16.30 -5.51 4.55
N SER A 151 15.00 -5.32 4.42
CA SER A 151 14.40 -4.25 3.61
C SER A 151 14.85 -2.86 4.07
N ARG A 152 14.78 -2.58 5.38
CA ARG A 152 15.25 -1.30 5.96
C ARG A 152 16.74 -1.09 5.78
N ARG A 153 17.56 -2.14 5.96
CA ARG A 153 19.02 -2.08 5.76
C ARG A 153 19.37 -1.78 4.31
N LEU A 154 18.66 -2.37 3.34
CA LEU A 154 18.85 -2.05 1.91
C LEU A 154 18.64 -0.55 1.65
N VAL A 155 17.59 0.05 2.18
CA VAL A 155 17.33 1.49 2.04
C VAL A 155 18.40 2.31 2.75
N ALA A 156 18.80 1.90 3.96
CA ALA A 156 19.85 2.61 4.71
C ALA A 156 21.19 2.62 3.96
N ILE A 157 21.60 1.50 3.36
CA ILE A 157 22.82 1.38 2.56
C ILE A 157 22.69 2.21 1.27
N HIS A 158 21.57 2.09 0.56
CA HIS A 158 21.31 2.87 -0.66
C HIS A 158 21.43 4.37 -0.39
N ASN A 159 20.89 4.84 0.73
CA ASN A 159 20.87 6.25 1.09
C ASN A 159 22.24 6.82 1.50
N GLN A 160 23.26 5.98 1.67
CA GLN A 160 24.64 6.43 1.90
C GLN A 160 25.36 6.86 0.61
N ASP A 161 24.91 6.34 -0.54
CA ASP A 161 25.48 6.68 -1.84
C ASP A 161 24.86 7.96 -2.39
N SER A 162 25.67 9.03 -2.46
CA SER A 162 25.23 10.35 -2.95
C SER A 162 24.96 10.41 -4.47
N ARG A 163 25.35 9.38 -5.22
CA ARG A 163 25.11 9.30 -6.68
C ARG A 163 23.64 9.02 -7.02
N TYR A 164 22.86 8.53 -6.05
CA TYR A 164 21.46 8.17 -6.24
C TYR A 164 20.53 9.03 -5.38
N PRO A 165 19.31 9.32 -5.86
CA PRO A 165 18.29 9.95 -5.03
C PRO A 165 17.98 9.11 -3.80
N LYS A 166 17.82 9.76 -2.66
CA LYS A 166 17.47 9.07 -1.41
C LYS A 166 16.07 8.50 -1.47
N ILE A 167 15.90 7.33 -0.87
CA ILE A 167 14.59 6.68 -0.71
C ILE A 167 14.04 7.05 0.67
N THR A 168 12.78 7.48 0.69
CA THR A 168 12.04 7.76 1.92
C THR A 168 11.01 6.66 2.19
N LEU A 169 10.90 6.29 3.46
CA LEU A 169 9.91 5.33 3.97
C LEU A 169 8.93 6.10 4.84
N ARG A 170 7.66 6.13 4.47
CA ARG A 170 6.65 6.93 5.15
C ARG A 170 5.43 6.08 5.54
N PRO A 171 5.23 5.82 6.85
CA PRO A 171 3.98 5.26 7.32
C PRO A 171 2.85 6.27 7.06
N TYR A 172 1.69 5.78 6.68
CA TYR A 172 0.53 6.62 6.39
C TYR A 172 -0.75 6.00 6.96
N GLN A 173 -1.59 6.85 7.49
CA GLN A 173 -2.92 6.49 7.94
C GLN A 173 -3.94 7.32 7.17
N ILE A 174 -4.89 6.66 6.53
CA ILE A 174 -5.99 7.31 5.82
C ILE A 174 -6.80 8.14 6.82
N SER A 175 -7.04 9.40 6.48
CA SER A 175 -7.76 10.31 7.37
C SER A 175 -9.21 9.85 7.61
N LEU A 176 -9.72 10.11 8.80
CA LEU A 176 -11.12 9.79 9.12
C LEU A 176 -12.08 10.55 8.19
N GLU A 177 -11.74 11.80 7.85
CA GLU A 177 -12.51 12.61 6.91
C GLU A 177 -12.61 11.92 5.53
N ALA A 178 -11.50 11.38 5.02
CA ALA A 178 -11.50 10.66 3.74
C ALA A 178 -12.35 9.38 3.81
N GLN A 179 -12.24 8.63 4.90
CA GLN A 179 -13.06 7.43 5.11
C GLN A 179 -14.55 7.77 5.16
N MET A 180 -14.93 8.81 5.89
CA MET A 180 -16.32 9.27 5.98
C MET A 180 -16.83 9.80 4.64
N LEU A 181 -16.03 10.57 3.90
CA LEU A 181 -16.42 11.10 2.59
C LEU A 181 -16.64 9.98 1.58
N MET A 182 -15.76 8.98 1.56
CA MET A 182 -15.90 7.79 0.73
C MET A 182 -17.19 7.03 1.05
N ALA A 183 -17.44 6.76 2.34
CA ALA A 183 -18.66 6.10 2.78
C ALA A 183 -19.91 6.87 2.35
N ARG A 184 -19.98 8.18 2.62
CA ARG A 184 -21.09 9.04 2.20
C ARG A 184 -21.32 9.01 0.70
N SER A 185 -20.25 9.04 -0.10
CA SER A 185 -20.34 8.99 -1.57
C SER A 185 -20.93 7.69 -2.07
N LEU A 186 -20.52 6.55 -1.52
CA LEU A 186 -21.04 5.23 -1.85
C LEU A 186 -22.53 5.11 -1.51
N PHE A 187 -22.97 5.64 -0.35
CA PHE A 187 -24.39 5.59 0.06
C PHE A 187 -25.26 6.60 -0.69
N LYS A 188 -24.78 7.82 -0.91
CA LYS A 188 -25.55 8.89 -1.57
C LYS A 188 -25.93 8.54 -3.00
N ASN A 189 -25.09 7.82 -3.72
CA ASN A 189 -25.32 7.47 -5.13
C ASN A 189 -26.26 6.27 -5.33
N ARG A 190 -26.91 5.77 -4.26
CA ARG A 190 -27.89 4.66 -4.28
C ARG A 190 -27.41 3.39 -5.02
N THR A 191 -26.15 3.29 -5.34
CA THR A 191 -25.59 2.14 -6.07
C THR A 191 -25.43 0.92 -5.16
N LEU A 192 -25.42 1.13 -3.84
CA LEU A 192 -25.48 0.08 -2.83
C LEU A 192 -26.87 0.15 -2.17
N ILE A 193 -27.75 -0.69 -2.69
CA ILE A 193 -29.11 -0.85 -2.23
C ILE A 193 -29.15 -1.22 -0.74
N ALA A 194 -29.94 -0.46 0.04
CA ALA A 194 -30.72 -0.90 1.20
C ALA A 194 -30.03 -1.21 2.53
N LEU A 195 -28.86 -0.70 2.84
CA LEU A 195 -28.44 -0.57 4.23
C LEU A 195 -27.84 0.83 4.41
N GLU A 196 -28.67 1.81 4.75
CA GLU A 196 -28.17 3.02 5.40
C GLU A 196 -27.71 2.59 6.81
N PRO A 197 -26.41 2.38 7.05
CA PRO A 197 -25.96 2.24 8.41
C PRO A 197 -26.18 3.60 9.04
N GLU A 198 -26.93 3.66 10.12
CA GLU A 198 -26.98 4.83 10.96
C GLU A 198 -25.55 5.31 11.22
N GLU A 199 -25.34 6.62 11.24
CA GLU A 199 -24.01 7.24 11.40
C GLU A 199 -23.25 6.66 12.63
N GLU A 200 -23.98 6.17 13.61
CA GLU A 200 -23.51 5.48 14.79
C GLU A 200 -22.94 4.08 14.51
N THR A 201 -23.50 3.37 13.53
CA THR A 201 -23.00 2.04 13.11
C THR A 201 -21.67 2.14 12.38
N LEU A 202 -21.49 3.15 11.53
CA LEU A 202 -20.21 3.45 10.88
C LEU A 202 -19.14 3.83 11.92
N LYS A 203 -19.48 4.65 12.92
CA LYS A 203 -18.57 4.99 14.02
C LYS A 203 -18.15 3.76 14.83
N ARG A 204 -19.07 2.82 15.09
CA ARG A 204 -18.76 1.56 15.81
C ARG A 204 -17.85 0.62 15.02
N CYS A 205 -17.99 0.53 13.70
CA CYS A 205 -17.10 -0.27 12.86
C CYS A 205 -15.68 0.29 12.83
N LEU A 206 -15.53 1.62 12.86
CA LEU A 206 -14.22 2.30 12.82
C LEU A 206 -13.51 2.32 14.19
N VAL A 207 -14.21 2.07 15.30
CA VAL A 207 -13.65 2.10 16.68
C VAL A 207 -13.23 0.71 17.19
N LYS A 208 -13.66 -0.39 16.57
CA LYS A 208 -13.38 -1.76 17.04
C LYS A 208 -11.94 -2.26 16.82
N GLU A 209 -11.06 -1.49 16.21
CA GLU A 209 -9.65 -1.88 16.00
C GLU A 209 -8.67 -1.30 17.05
N LYS A 210 -9.15 -0.86 18.19
CA LYS A 210 -8.30 -0.29 19.27
C LYS A 210 -8.27 -1.12 20.56
N ASN A 211 -8.58 -2.43 20.50
CA ASN A 211 -8.35 -3.31 21.65
C ASN A 211 -7.56 -4.55 21.24
#